data_cd29e487e832e11231eaf854d03ebaff
#
_entry.id   cd29e487e832e11231eaf854d03ebaff
#
_cell.length_a   1.000
_cell.length_b   1.000
_cell.length_c   1.000
_cell.angle_alpha   90.00
_cell.angle_beta   90.00
_cell.angle_gamma   90.00
#
_symmetry.space_group_name_H-M   'P 1'
#
loop_
_entity.id
_entity.type
_entity.pdbx_description
1 polymer ?
#
loop_
_entity_poly.entity_id
_entity_poly.type
_entity_poly.pdbx_seq_one_letter_code
_entity_poly.pdbx_strand_id
1 'polypeptide(L)'
;EAYERPTYPLLDLGIDRSRCQTIISDAGLPVPPKSACYFCPFHRPQTWAEMRRDEPDLFEKSADLEELLNARRDTLNKDHVYLTRFNKPLRDAIPEAQDMLPLFDLSPDADGCDSGHCWT
;
A
#
# COMPACT_ATOMS: atom_id res chain seq x y z
N GLU A 1 5.13 5.44 32.80
CA GLU A 1 4.52 5.08 34.08
C GLU A 1 5.10 3.77 34.58
N ALA A 2 5.19 3.56 35.91
CA ALA A 2 5.99 2.48 36.50
C ALA A 2 5.44 1.05 36.29
N TYR A 3 4.29 0.91 35.67
CA TYR A 3 3.63 -0.39 35.39
C TYR A 3 3.83 -0.86 33.92
N GLU A 4 4.42 -0.03 33.07
CA GLU A 4 4.71 -0.39 31.67
C GLU A 4 6.18 -0.80 31.54
N ARG A 5 6.41 -2.01 31.00
CA ARG A 5 7.74 -2.49 30.60
C ARG A 5 7.72 -2.79 29.11
N PRO A 6 8.02 -1.80 28.27
CA PRO A 6 8.10 -2.05 26.83
C PRO A 6 9.22 -3.04 26.52
N THR A 7 8.92 -4.06 25.73
CA THR A 7 9.88 -5.03 25.22
C THR A 7 9.83 -5.05 23.70
N TYR A 8 10.96 -5.19 23.07
CA TYR A 8 11.09 -5.19 21.60
C TYR A 8 11.79 -6.46 21.11
N PRO A 9 11.15 -7.63 21.24
CA PRO A 9 11.81 -8.93 21.02
C PRO A 9 12.41 -9.08 19.63
N LEU A 10 11.81 -8.51 18.58
CA LEU A 10 12.37 -8.57 17.23
C LEU A 10 13.63 -7.73 17.10
N LEU A 11 13.68 -6.55 17.73
CA LEU A 11 14.87 -5.71 17.78
C LEU A 11 15.99 -6.36 18.57
N ASP A 12 15.65 -6.93 19.73
CA ASP A 12 16.62 -7.60 20.61
C ASP A 12 17.27 -8.82 19.93
N LEU A 13 16.51 -9.49 19.05
CA LEU A 13 16.97 -10.64 18.26
C LEU A 13 17.56 -10.26 16.89
N GLY A 14 17.53 -9.00 16.52
CA GLY A 14 17.97 -8.53 15.20
C GLY A 14 17.17 -9.13 14.04
N ILE A 15 15.88 -9.39 14.26
CA ILE A 15 14.99 -9.99 13.27
C ILE A 15 14.30 -8.88 12.47
N ASP A 16 14.58 -8.83 11.19
CA ASP A 16 13.89 -7.97 10.22
C ASP A 16 12.66 -8.66 9.60
N ARG A 17 11.96 -7.96 8.71
CA ARG A 17 10.77 -8.48 8.03
C ARG A 17 11.08 -9.73 7.20
N SER A 18 12.17 -9.74 6.46
CA SER A 18 12.53 -10.88 5.62
C SER A 18 12.83 -12.14 6.45
N ARG A 19 13.48 -11.93 7.59
CA ARG A 19 13.73 -13.01 8.55
C ARG A 19 12.44 -13.53 9.18
N CYS A 20 11.47 -12.65 9.48
CA CYS A 20 10.14 -13.06 9.94
C CYS A 20 9.43 -13.95 8.91
N GLN A 21 9.46 -13.57 7.64
CA GLN A 21 8.86 -14.36 6.56
C GLN A 21 9.48 -15.75 6.47
N THR A 22 10.82 -15.84 6.54
CA THR A 22 11.54 -17.12 6.55
C THR A 22 11.12 -17.98 7.74
N ILE A 23 11.06 -17.42 8.94
CA ILE A 23 10.65 -18.15 10.17
C ILE A 23 9.22 -18.68 10.03
N ILE A 24 8.29 -17.88 9.50
CA ILE A 24 6.89 -18.29 9.30
C ILE A 24 6.82 -19.44 8.28
N SER A 25 7.54 -19.31 7.15
CA SER A 25 7.60 -20.34 6.13
C SER A 25 8.23 -21.63 6.63
N ASP A 26 9.33 -21.56 7.38
CA ASP A 26 10.01 -22.72 7.96
C ASP A 26 9.12 -23.45 9.00
N ALA A 27 8.24 -22.71 9.66
CA ALA A 27 7.22 -23.27 10.56
C ALA A 27 6.04 -23.93 9.81
N GLY A 28 6.04 -23.92 8.47
CA GLY A 28 4.96 -24.48 7.65
C GLY A 28 3.68 -23.64 7.65
N LEU A 29 3.76 -22.38 8.09
CA LEU A 29 2.63 -21.45 8.10
C LEU A 29 2.61 -20.60 6.84
N PRO A 30 1.42 -20.21 6.35
CA PRO A 30 1.33 -19.29 5.23
C PRO A 30 1.86 -17.91 5.64
N VAL A 31 2.76 -17.35 4.83
CA VAL A 31 3.23 -15.97 5.04
C VAL A 31 2.07 -15.01 4.77
N PRO A 32 1.64 -14.20 5.76
CA PRO A 32 0.54 -13.28 5.55
C PRO A 32 0.92 -12.18 4.54
N PRO A 33 -0.04 -11.73 3.71
CA PRO A 33 0.19 -10.60 2.82
C PRO A 33 0.50 -9.34 3.64
N LYS A 34 1.18 -8.40 3.00
CA LYS A 34 1.49 -7.11 3.62
C LYS A 34 0.20 -6.36 3.93
N SER A 35 -0.01 -5.98 5.18
CA SER A 35 -1.09 -5.10 5.56
C SER A 35 -0.73 -3.65 5.27
N ALA A 36 -1.62 -2.94 4.58
CA ALA A 36 -1.51 -1.52 4.32
C ALA A 36 -2.89 -0.86 4.44
N CYS A 37 -2.93 0.46 4.66
CA CYS A 37 -4.19 1.19 4.61
C CYS A 37 -4.79 1.11 3.20
N TYR A 38 -6.11 1.01 3.07
CA TYR A 38 -6.78 0.92 1.76
C TYR A 38 -6.49 2.12 0.83
N PHE A 39 -6.17 3.28 1.37
CA PHE A 39 -5.80 4.50 0.64
C PHE A 39 -4.28 4.74 0.57
N CYS A 40 -3.46 3.73 0.76
CA CYS A 40 -2.01 3.89 0.79
C CYS A 40 -1.46 4.27 -0.59
N PRO A 41 -0.76 5.42 -0.75
CA PRO A 41 -0.22 5.84 -2.06
C PRO A 41 0.93 4.95 -2.54
N PHE A 42 1.45 4.07 -1.68
CA PHE A 42 2.49 3.10 -2.02
C PHE A 42 1.93 1.74 -2.49
N HIS A 43 0.61 1.63 -2.67
CA HIS A 43 0.05 0.46 -3.33
C HIS A 43 0.57 0.37 -4.77
N ARG A 44 0.90 -0.85 -5.18
CA ARG A 44 1.21 -1.14 -6.58
C ARG A 44 -0.06 -1.02 -7.45
N PRO A 45 0.09 -0.75 -8.75
CA PRO A 45 -1.05 -0.77 -9.67
C PRO A 45 -1.85 -2.07 -9.63
N GLN A 46 -1.16 -3.21 -9.48
CA GLN A 46 -1.80 -4.53 -9.31
C GLN A 46 -2.67 -4.58 -8.04
N THR A 47 -2.16 -4.10 -6.91
CA THR A 47 -2.92 -4.06 -5.65
C THR A 47 -4.17 -3.19 -5.78
N TRP A 48 -4.07 -2.05 -6.47
CA TRP A 48 -5.23 -1.21 -6.78
C TRP A 48 -6.24 -1.92 -7.70
N ALA A 49 -5.76 -2.65 -8.70
CA ALA A 49 -6.62 -3.41 -9.60
C ALA A 49 -7.32 -4.59 -8.89
N GLU A 50 -6.59 -5.30 -8.03
CA GLU A 50 -7.15 -6.35 -7.17
C GLU A 50 -8.20 -5.77 -6.22
N MET A 51 -7.93 -4.65 -5.57
CA MET A 51 -8.88 -3.96 -4.71
C MET A 51 -10.14 -3.53 -5.49
N ARG A 52 -9.98 -2.98 -6.70
CA ARG A 52 -11.12 -2.60 -7.54
C ARG A 52 -12.00 -3.80 -7.90
N ARG A 53 -11.39 -4.97 -8.13
CA ARG A 53 -12.10 -6.21 -8.48
C ARG A 53 -12.75 -6.88 -7.28
N ASP A 54 -11.99 -7.04 -6.18
CA ASP A 54 -12.36 -7.90 -5.05
C ASP A 54 -13.04 -7.11 -3.91
N GLU A 55 -12.70 -5.83 -3.78
CA GLU A 55 -13.18 -4.93 -2.73
C GLU A 55 -13.56 -3.55 -3.30
N PRO A 56 -14.51 -3.48 -4.23
CA PRO A 56 -14.86 -2.26 -4.96
C PRO A 56 -15.25 -1.10 -4.02
N ASP A 57 -15.90 -1.40 -2.89
CA ASP A 57 -16.28 -0.38 -1.90
C ASP A 57 -15.07 0.33 -1.29
N LEU A 58 -13.95 -0.39 -1.06
CA LEU A 58 -12.73 0.20 -0.54
C LEU A 58 -11.99 0.99 -1.62
N PHE A 59 -12.04 0.52 -2.85
CA PHE A 59 -11.49 1.26 -3.99
C PHE A 59 -12.23 2.60 -4.18
N GLU A 60 -13.56 2.59 -4.18
CA GLU A 60 -14.35 3.81 -4.32
C GLU A 60 -14.13 4.78 -3.15
N LYS A 61 -14.06 4.29 -1.92
CA LYS A 61 -13.69 5.12 -0.75
C LYS A 61 -12.33 5.77 -0.90
N SER A 62 -11.37 5.08 -1.52
CA SER A 62 -10.04 5.66 -1.77
C SER A 62 -10.10 6.74 -2.84
N ALA A 63 -10.88 6.53 -3.89
CA ALA A 63 -11.09 7.51 -4.94
C ALA A 63 -11.84 8.75 -4.43
N ASP A 64 -12.88 8.57 -3.62
CA ASP A 64 -13.60 9.66 -2.96
C ASP A 64 -12.70 10.47 -2.03
N LEU A 65 -11.81 9.80 -1.30
CA LEU A 65 -10.80 10.46 -0.46
C LEU A 65 -9.86 11.33 -1.30
N GLU A 66 -9.39 10.81 -2.44
CA GLU A 66 -8.54 11.58 -3.37
C GLU A 66 -9.26 12.81 -3.90
N GLU A 67 -10.53 12.69 -4.32
CA GLU A 67 -11.36 13.80 -4.79
C GLU A 67 -11.56 14.84 -3.68
N LEU A 68 -11.88 14.40 -2.45
CA LEU A 68 -12.05 15.28 -1.30
C LEU A 68 -10.78 16.07 -0.99
N LEU A 69 -9.63 15.38 -1.02
CA LEU A 69 -8.33 16.01 -0.82
C LEU A 69 -8.05 17.07 -1.89
N ASN A 70 -8.33 16.77 -3.15
CA ASN A 70 -8.10 17.68 -4.26
C ASN A 70 -9.05 18.88 -4.23
N ALA A 71 -10.33 18.67 -3.92
CA ALA A 71 -11.27 19.76 -3.69
C ALA A 71 -10.80 20.70 -2.57
N ARG A 72 -10.24 20.14 -1.49
CA ARG A 72 -9.65 20.96 -0.41
C ARG A 72 -8.39 21.70 -0.86
N ARG A 73 -7.57 21.09 -1.69
CA ARG A 73 -6.36 21.71 -2.24
C ARG A 73 -6.69 22.84 -3.19
N ASP A 74 -7.76 22.72 -3.99
CA ASP A 74 -8.27 23.80 -4.85
C ASP A 74 -8.64 25.05 -4.04
N THR A 75 -9.33 24.88 -2.91
CA THR A 75 -9.65 26.01 -2.03
C THR A 75 -8.40 26.70 -1.44
N LEU A 76 -7.28 26.00 -1.40
CA LEU A 76 -6.00 26.50 -0.89
C LEU A 76 -5.04 26.91 -2.02
N ASN A 77 -5.50 26.87 -3.26
CA ASN A 77 -4.73 27.16 -4.47
C ASN A 77 -3.42 26.34 -4.53
N LYS A 78 -3.51 25.04 -4.26
CA LYS A 78 -2.40 24.07 -4.27
C LYS A 78 -2.61 23.03 -5.37
N ASP A 79 -1.50 22.50 -5.87
CA ASP A 79 -1.53 21.44 -6.90
C ASP A 79 -2.25 20.19 -6.40
N HIS A 80 -2.90 19.48 -7.33
CA HIS A 80 -3.55 18.19 -7.06
C HIS A 80 -2.55 17.12 -6.60
N VAL A 81 -3.03 16.19 -5.80
CA VAL A 81 -2.31 14.99 -5.36
C VAL A 81 -3.04 13.75 -5.83
N TYR A 82 -2.31 12.70 -6.09
CA TYR A 82 -2.85 11.45 -6.60
C TYR A 82 -2.35 10.27 -5.76
N LEU A 83 -3.21 9.29 -5.55
CA LEU A 83 -2.85 8.06 -4.83
C LEU A 83 -1.99 7.12 -5.66
N THR A 84 -1.86 7.41 -6.97
CA THR A 84 -1.00 6.66 -7.87
C THR A 84 0.11 7.54 -8.43
N ARG A 85 1.22 6.92 -8.85
CA ARG A 85 2.34 7.60 -9.52
C ARG A 85 2.02 8.09 -10.95
N PHE A 86 0.82 7.84 -11.45
CA PHE A 86 0.46 8.15 -12.84
C PHE A 86 -0.03 9.60 -13.04
N ASN A 87 -0.11 10.40 -11.97
CA ASN A 87 -0.61 11.79 -12.01
C ASN A 87 -2.00 11.91 -12.67
N LYS A 88 -2.86 10.95 -12.37
CA LYS A 88 -4.25 10.87 -12.82
C LYS A 88 -5.15 10.46 -11.66
N PRO A 89 -6.43 10.87 -11.67
CA PRO A 89 -7.40 10.38 -10.70
C PRO A 89 -7.39 8.84 -10.62
N LEU A 90 -7.57 8.30 -9.41
CA LEU A 90 -7.47 6.86 -9.16
C LEU A 90 -8.37 6.04 -10.09
N ARG A 91 -9.60 6.52 -10.34
CA ARG A 91 -10.55 5.85 -11.25
C ARG A 91 -10.05 5.76 -12.69
N ASP A 92 -9.33 6.79 -13.16
CA ASP A 92 -8.77 6.85 -14.51
C ASP A 92 -7.43 6.12 -14.61
N ALA A 93 -6.69 6.10 -13.50
CA ALA A 93 -5.37 5.48 -13.44
C ALA A 93 -5.44 3.95 -13.42
N ILE A 94 -6.52 3.39 -12.84
CA ILE A 94 -6.75 1.96 -12.71
C ILE A 94 -8.07 1.63 -13.42
N PRO A 95 -8.06 1.28 -14.70
CA PRO A 95 -9.27 0.90 -15.44
C PRO A 95 -9.87 -0.41 -14.91
N GLU A 96 -11.12 -0.70 -15.27
CA GLU A 96 -11.75 -1.97 -14.97
C GLU A 96 -10.98 -3.13 -15.60
N ALA A 97 -10.96 -4.28 -14.93
CA ALA A 97 -10.04 -5.41 -15.11
C ALA A 97 -9.89 -6.00 -16.53
N GLN A 98 -10.68 -5.57 -17.50
CA GLN A 98 -10.63 -6.08 -18.87
C GLN A 98 -9.58 -5.39 -19.76
N ASP A 99 -9.06 -4.24 -19.36
CA ASP A 99 -8.11 -3.43 -20.17
C ASP A 99 -6.70 -3.32 -19.60
N MET A 100 -6.38 -4.12 -18.59
CA MET A 100 -5.01 -4.15 -18.06
C MET A 100 -4.08 -4.88 -19.02
N LEU A 101 -3.52 -4.12 -19.96
CA LEU A 101 -2.41 -4.57 -20.80
C LEU A 101 -1.23 -5.03 -19.95
N PRO A 102 -0.45 -6.04 -20.42
CA PRO A 102 0.72 -6.58 -19.72
C PRO A 102 1.86 -5.56 -19.48
N LEU A 103 1.63 -4.29 -19.81
CA LEU A 103 2.57 -3.19 -19.56
C LEU A 103 2.79 -2.87 -18.07
N PHE A 104 1.98 -3.45 -17.16
CA PHE A 104 2.11 -3.26 -15.73
C PHE A 104 2.91 -4.35 -15.02
N ASP A 105 3.47 -5.29 -15.77
CA ASP A 105 4.41 -6.29 -15.27
C ASP A 105 5.80 -5.66 -15.08
N LEU A 106 5.86 -4.64 -14.23
CA LEU A 106 7.09 -4.01 -13.81
C LEU A 106 7.59 -4.70 -12.55
N SER A 107 8.58 -5.54 -12.75
CA SER A 107 9.53 -6.13 -11.77
C SER A 107 9.01 -6.40 -10.35
N PRO A 108 9.11 -7.65 -9.87
CA PRO A 108 8.75 -8.02 -8.49
C PRO A 108 9.55 -7.28 -7.42
N ASP A 109 10.61 -6.56 -7.79
CA ASP A 109 11.58 -5.97 -6.86
C ASP A 109 11.35 -4.48 -6.51
N ALA A 110 10.26 -3.85 -6.98
CA ALA A 110 10.02 -2.43 -6.77
C ALA A 110 9.04 -2.10 -5.63
N ASP A 111 8.98 -2.93 -4.59
CA ASP A 111 8.23 -2.60 -3.37
C ASP A 111 9.02 -1.64 -2.48
N GLY A 112 8.88 -0.34 -2.74
CA GLY A 112 9.47 0.70 -1.89
C GLY A 112 9.08 0.65 -0.41
N CYS A 113 8.12 -0.18 -0.04
CA CYS A 113 7.71 -0.43 1.33
C CYS A 113 8.17 -1.78 1.90
N ASP A 114 8.80 -2.64 1.12
CA ASP A 114 9.20 -3.98 1.58
C ASP A 114 10.42 -3.95 2.51
N SER A 115 11.22 -2.88 2.41
CA SER A 115 12.38 -2.65 3.26
C SER A 115 12.07 -2.14 4.67
N GLY A 116 10.81 -1.87 5.00
CA GLY A 116 10.43 -1.30 6.31
C GLY A 116 10.79 0.18 6.50
N HIS A 117 11.33 0.85 5.49
CA HIS A 117 11.80 2.25 5.56
C HIS A 117 10.72 3.30 5.20
N CYS A 118 9.45 2.98 5.38
CA CYS A 118 8.34 3.92 5.07
C CYS A 118 8.31 5.17 5.96
N TRP A 119 9.21 5.30 6.95
CA TRP A 119 9.17 6.34 7.98
C TRP A 119 10.52 7.06 8.21
N THR A 120 11.39 7.09 7.24
CA THR A 120 12.61 7.93 7.30
C THR A 120 12.51 9.13 6.39
#